data_f52b02f764e3930fa1921155cf42e47b
#
_entry.id   f52b02f764e3930fa1921155cf42e47b
#
_cell.length_a   1.000
_cell.length_b   1.000
_cell.length_c   1.000
_cell.angle_alpha   90.00
_cell.angle_beta   90.00
_cell.angle_gamma   90.00
#
_symmetry.space_group_name_H-M   'P 1'
#
loop_
_entity.id
_entity.type
_entity.pdbx_description
1 polymer ?
#
loop_
_entity_poly.entity_id
_entity_poly.type
_entity_poly.pdbx_seq_one_letter_code
_entity_poly.pdbx_strand_id
1 'polypeptide(L)'
;MVQHQLRARGIGDERVLAALGRLPREQFMPLDSRRLAYEDCALPIAEGQTISQPYMVALMSEALRLTGHERVLEIGTGSGYAAAVLGRLAASVISIERHPALAEQAAALLQSLGFANVTVRIGDGTRGWPSAAPYDAIVVTAGAPAVPASLTGQLAPGGRLVIPVGVAKQQMLMRITNQNGRLLREEITPCVFVPLIGAHGWRTPE
;
A
#
# COMPACT_ATOMS: atom_id res chain seq x y z
N MET A 1 -3.41 -5.37 19.04
CA MET A 1 -2.64 -5.12 17.83
C MET A 1 -1.58 -4.04 18.05
N VAL A 2 -1.92 -2.74 18.21
CA VAL A 2 -0.94 -1.62 18.21
C VAL A 2 0.21 -1.80 19.18
N GLN A 3 -0.05 -2.07 20.48
CA GLN A 3 1.01 -2.17 21.50
C GLN A 3 1.89 -3.42 21.33
N HIS A 4 1.27 -4.58 21.12
CA HIS A 4 1.97 -5.87 21.19
C HIS A 4 2.50 -6.37 19.85
N GLN A 5 1.95 -5.91 18.73
CA GLN A 5 2.34 -6.37 17.39
C GLN A 5 3.09 -5.30 16.59
N LEU A 6 2.77 -4.00 16.78
CA LEU A 6 3.40 -2.93 16.03
C LEU A 6 4.52 -2.26 16.82
N ARG A 7 4.19 -1.63 17.95
CA ARG A 7 5.18 -0.92 18.77
C ARG A 7 6.26 -1.86 19.30
N ALA A 8 5.89 -3.03 19.79
CA ALA A 8 6.85 -4.02 20.30
C ALA A 8 7.81 -4.55 19.22
N ARG A 9 7.48 -4.41 17.95
CA ARG A 9 8.32 -4.78 16.80
C ARG A 9 9.02 -3.59 16.13
N GLY A 10 9.05 -2.43 16.79
CA GLY A 10 9.87 -1.29 16.37
C GLY A 10 9.16 -0.24 15.52
N ILE A 11 7.83 -0.31 15.31
CA ILE A 11 7.09 0.79 14.69
C ILE A 11 7.06 1.95 15.69
N GLY A 12 7.71 3.05 15.35
CA GLY A 12 7.91 4.22 16.22
C GLY A 12 7.11 5.46 15.82
N ASP A 13 6.58 5.51 14.61
CA ASP A 13 5.79 6.65 14.15
C ASP A 13 4.41 6.66 14.82
N GLU A 14 4.21 7.61 15.75
CA GLU A 14 2.97 7.75 16.51
C GLU A 14 1.75 8.06 15.64
N ARG A 15 1.94 8.71 14.49
CA ARG A 15 0.85 8.98 13.53
C ARG A 15 0.40 7.68 12.86
N VAL A 16 1.36 6.83 12.48
CA VAL A 16 1.08 5.50 11.91
C VAL A 16 0.37 4.64 12.93
N LEU A 17 0.88 4.56 14.17
CA LEU A 17 0.26 3.80 15.25
C LEU A 17 -1.15 4.29 15.57
N ALA A 18 -1.36 5.61 15.61
CA ALA A 18 -2.68 6.21 15.84
C ALA A 18 -3.64 5.93 14.67
N ALA A 19 -3.17 5.98 13.43
CA ALA A 19 -3.98 5.67 12.25
C ALA A 19 -4.50 4.23 12.28
N LEU A 20 -3.60 3.24 12.50
CA LEU A 20 -4.00 1.84 12.59
C LEU A 20 -4.87 1.55 13.83
N GLY A 21 -4.63 2.25 14.94
CA GLY A 21 -5.40 2.07 16.18
C GLY A 21 -6.85 2.59 16.12
N ARG A 22 -7.13 3.54 15.23
CA ARG A 22 -8.47 4.14 15.05
C ARG A 22 -9.30 3.49 13.96
N LEU A 23 -8.70 2.66 13.12
CA LEU A 23 -9.39 2.03 12.00
C LEU A 23 -9.96 0.67 12.42
N PRO A 24 -11.28 0.44 12.24
CA PRO A 24 -11.91 -0.84 12.50
C PRO A 24 -11.55 -1.82 11.37
N ARG A 25 -10.39 -2.48 11.50
CA ARG A 25 -9.82 -3.35 10.45
C ARG A 25 -10.79 -4.47 10.04
N GLU A 26 -11.62 -4.96 10.95
CA GLU A 26 -12.64 -5.98 10.68
C GLU A 26 -13.68 -5.55 9.63
N GLN A 27 -13.88 -4.25 9.41
CA GLN A 27 -14.79 -3.77 8.36
C GLN A 27 -14.22 -3.95 6.94
N PHE A 28 -12.91 -4.12 6.81
CA PHE A 28 -12.21 -4.34 5.55
C PHE A 28 -12.06 -5.82 5.21
N MET A 29 -12.82 -6.69 5.87
CA MET A 29 -12.67 -8.14 5.75
C MET A 29 -14.03 -8.82 5.53
N PRO A 30 -14.02 -10.02 4.86
CA PRO A 30 -15.19 -10.87 4.79
C PRO A 30 -15.71 -11.21 6.19
N LEU A 31 -17.04 -11.33 6.34
CA LEU A 31 -17.70 -11.58 7.63
C LEU A 31 -17.10 -12.77 8.39
N ASP A 32 -16.86 -13.88 7.68
CA ASP A 32 -16.33 -15.12 8.27
C ASP A 32 -14.91 -14.98 8.83
N SER A 33 -14.14 -14.02 8.34
CA SER A 33 -12.74 -13.78 8.73
C SER A 33 -12.59 -12.68 9.79
N ARG A 34 -13.63 -11.93 10.12
CA ARG A 34 -13.57 -10.76 11.02
C ARG A 34 -13.02 -11.07 12.40
N ARG A 35 -13.25 -12.28 12.93
CA ARG A 35 -12.69 -12.72 14.22
C ARG A 35 -11.16 -12.72 14.23
N LEU A 36 -10.52 -12.84 13.06
CA LEU A 36 -9.07 -12.88 12.89
C LEU A 36 -8.49 -11.50 12.50
N ALA A 37 -9.32 -10.46 12.43
CA ALA A 37 -8.93 -9.15 11.88
C ALA A 37 -7.68 -8.54 12.52
N TYR A 38 -7.43 -8.83 13.78
CA TYR A 38 -6.31 -8.26 14.55
C TYR A 38 -5.17 -9.24 14.77
N GLU A 39 -5.22 -10.41 14.13
CA GLU A 39 -4.06 -11.33 14.07
C GLU A 39 -2.98 -10.75 13.17
N ASP A 40 -1.70 -10.95 13.54
CA ASP A 40 -0.56 -10.40 12.81
C ASP A 40 -0.18 -11.28 11.61
N CYS A 41 -1.13 -11.50 10.72
CA CYS A 41 -0.95 -12.25 9.48
C CYS A 41 -1.73 -11.62 8.32
N ALA A 42 -1.34 -11.99 7.09
CA ALA A 42 -2.15 -11.72 5.90
C ALA A 42 -3.35 -12.69 5.87
N LEU A 43 -4.52 -12.18 5.48
CA LEU A 43 -5.76 -12.97 5.43
C LEU A 43 -6.39 -12.86 4.04
N PRO A 44 -7.03 -13.94 3.54
CA PRO A 44 -7.62 -13.92 2.21
C PRO A 44 -8.82 -12.97 2.12
N ILE A 45 -8.95 -12.33 0.96
CA ILE A 45 -10.11 -11.57 0.50
C ILE A 45 -10.58 -12.10 -0.86
N ALA A 46 -11.54 -11.44 -1.49
CA ALA A 46 -12.02 -11.81 -2.82
C ALA A 46 -10.89 -11.76 -3.88
N GLU A 47 -11.15 -12.29 -5.06
CA GLU A 47 -10.25 -12.29 -6.24
C GLU A 47 -8.89 -12.97 -5.97
N GLY A 48 -8.80 -13.91 -5.02
CA GLY A 48 -7.55 -14.55 -4.65
C GLY A 48 -6.50 -13.61 -4.05
N GLN A 49 -6.91 -12.42 -3.61
CA GLN A 49 -6.04 -11.43 -2.99
C GLN A 49 -6.04 -11.57 -1.46
N THR A 50 -5.23 -10.75 -0.80
CA THR A 50 -5.14 -10.74 0.67
C THR A 50 -5.22 -9.31 1.22
N ILE A 51 -5.79 -9.16 2.41
CA ILE A 51 -5.53 -8.00 3.25
C ILE A 51 -4.17 -8.22 3.92
N SER A 52 -3.24 -7.29 3.75
CA SER A 52 -1.88 -7.41 4.25
C SER A 52 -1.83 -7.49 5.78
N GLN A 53 -0.84 -8.20 6.32
CA GLN A 53 -0.53 -8.26 7.75
C GLN A 53 -0.47 -6.84 8.36
N PRO A 54 -1.05 -6.60 9.55
CA PRO A 54 -1.03 -5.28 10.19
C PRO A 54 0.36 -4.68 10.31
N TYR A 55 1.36 -5.50 10.71
CA TYR A 55 2.74 -5.06 10.80
C TYR A 55 3.30 -4.56 9.47
N MET A 56 3.02 -5.25 8.36
CA MET A 56 3.51 -4.83 7.04
C MET A 56 2.87 -3.51 6.59
N VAL A 57 1.57 -3.32 6.85
CA VAL A 57 0.90 -2.04 6.55
C VAL A 57 1.54 -0.90 7.36
N ALA A 58 1.80 -1.13 8.65
CA ALA A 58 2.45 -0.14 9.51
C ALA A 58 3.86 0.19 9.03
N LEU A 59 4.69 -0.84 8.77
CA LEU A 59 6.08 -0.68 8.34
C LEU A 59 6.18 0.05 7.00
N MET A 60 5.33 -0.30 6.03
CA MET A 60 5.29 0.38 4.73
C MET A 60 4.86 1.84 4.87
N SER A 61 3.85 2.12 5.70
CA SER A 61 3.39 3.49 5.97
C SER A 61 4.47 4.33 6.67
N GLU A 62 5.17 3.77 7.65
CA GLU A 62 6.29 4.44 8.34
C GLU A 62 7.46 4.71 7.38
N ALA A 63 7.78 3.75 6.49
CA ALA A 63 8.85 3.89 5.50
C ALA A 63 8.59 5.03 4.49
N LEU A 64 7.33 5.42 4.27
CA LEU A 64 6.96 6.57 3.45
C LEU A 64 7.27 7.92 4.15
N ARG A 65 7.44 7.97 5.47
CA ARG A 65 7.74 9.19 6.25
C ARG A 65 6.77 10.34 5.94
N LEU A 66 5.47 10.06 6.00
CA LEU A 66 4.43 11.04 5.69
C LEU A 66 4.29 12.07 6.83
N THR A 67 4.07 13.33 6.48
CA THR A 67 3.89 14.45 7.43
C THR A 67 2.45 14.99 7.45
N GLY A 68 1.61 14.56 6.50
CA GLY A 68 0.20 14.95 6.39
C GLY A 68 -0.12 15.84 5.19
N HIS A 69 0.89 16.26 4.45
CA HIS A 69 0.74 17.18 3.32
C HIS A 69 0.93 16.50 1.97
N GLU A 70 1.31 15.22 1.98
CA GLU A 70 1.72 14.48 0.80
C GLU A 70 0.56 14.09 -0.08
N ARG A 71 0.85 14.04 -1.38
CA ARG A 71 0.06 13.38 -2.41
C ARG A 71 0.60 11.96 -2.58
N VAL A 72 -0.22 10.97 -2.24
CA VAL A 72 0.18 9.56 -2.23
C VAL A 72 -0.48 8.82 -3.39
N LEU A 73 0.30 7.96 -4.04
CA LEU A 73 -0.21 6.93 -4.95
C LEU A 73 -0.05 5.56 -4.30
N GLU A 74 -1.14 4.83 -4.20
CA GLU A 74 -1.15 3.43 -3.80
C GLU A 74 -1.41 2.53 -5.00
N ILE A 75 -0.66 1.43 -5.11
CA ILE A 75 -0.85 0.39 -6.11
C ILE A 75 -1.25 -0.90 -5.40
N GLY A 76 -2.48 -1.36 -5.66
CA GLY A 76 -3.10 -2.50 -5.00
C GLY A 76 -4.01 -2.07 -3.86
N THR A 77 -5.21 -1.56 -4.18
CA THR A 77 -6.22 -1.16 -3.18
C THR A 77 -6.69 -2.35 -2.34
N GLY A 78 -6.92 -3.50 -2.97
CA GLY A 78 -7.43 -4.69 -2.33
C GLY A 78 -8.72 -4.41 -1.55
N SER A 79 -8.70 -4.65 -0.24
CA SER A 79 -9.82 -4.36 0.67
C SER A 79 -10.03 -2.86 0.96
N GLY A 80 -9.07 -1.99 0.61
CA GLY A 80 -9.06 -0.56 0.96
C GLY A 80 -8.46 -0.24 2.33
N TYR A 81 -7.97 -1.23 3.10
CA TYR A 81 -7.44 -0.99 4.44
C TYR A 81 -6.19 -0.12 4.44
N ALA A 82 -5.22 -0.42 3.58
CA ALA A 82 -4.00 0.39 3.48
C ALA A 82 -4.32 1.79 2.94
N ALA A 83 -5.24 1.91 1.95
CA ALA A 83 -5.76 3.19 1.48
C ALA A 83 -6.36 4.04 2.61
N ALA A 84 -7.13 3.42 3.53
CA ALA A 84 -7.69 4.10 4.70
C ALA A 84 -6.59 4.57 5.68
N VAL A 85 -5.56 3.75 5.93
CA VAL A 85 -4.40 4.14 6.75
C VAL A 85 -3.71 5.35 6.12
N LEU A 86 -3.41 5.30 4.82
CA LEU A 86 -2.80 6.40 4.08
C LEU A 86 -3.67 7.67 4.07
N GLY A 87 -4.99 7.51 3.97
CA GLY A 87 -5.94 8.62 4.05
C GLY A 87 -5.94 9.35 5.40
N ARG A 88 -5.49 8.69 6.49
CA ARG A 88 -5.26 9.32 7.79
C ARG A 88 -3.89 10.01 7.90
N LEU A 89 -2.96 9.70 7.02
CA LEU A 89 -1.56 10.12 7.10
C LEU A 89 -1.19 11.17 6.06
N ALA A 90 -1.96 11.31 4.98
CA ALA A 90 -1.64 12.14 3.82
C ALA A 90 -2.74 13.16 3.50
N ALA A 91 -2.41 14.18 2.72
CA ALA A 91 -3.38 15.15 2.22
C ALA A 91 -4.35 14.53 1.20
N SER A 92 -3.83 13.70 0.30
CA SER A 92 -4.66 13.00 -0.69
C SER A 92 -4.03 11.67 -1.10
N VAL A 93 -4.89 10.71 -1.43
CA VAL A 93 -4.49 9.37 -1.88
C VAL A 93 -5.24 9.02 -3.17
N ILE A 94 -4.49 8.62 -4.18
CA ILE A 94 -5.03 7.90 -5.33
C ILE A 94 -4.62 6.43 -5.16
N SER A 95 -5.59 5.52 -5.19
CA SER A 95 -5.36 4.08 -5.04
C SER A 95 -5.82 3.35 -6.29
N ILE A 96 -4.95 2.53 -6.88
CA ILE A 96 -5.24 1.80 -8.12
C ILE A 96 -5.44 0.33 -7.81
N GLU A 97 -6.55 -0.21 -8.32
CA GLU A 97 -6.89 -1.63 -8.25
C GLU A 97 -7.15 -2.18 -9.66
N ARG A 98 -6.62 -3.37 -9.94
CA ARG A 98 -6.82 -4.04 -11.24
C ARG A 98 -8.15 -4.82 -11.30
N HIS A 99 -8.66 -5.27 -10.16
CA HIS A 99 -9.91 -6.03 -10.06
C HIS A 99 -11.09 -5.07 -9.83
N PRO A 100 -12.01 -4.88 -10.82
CA PRO A 100 -13.10 -3.91 -10.70
C PRO A 100 -13.96 -4.14 -9.46
N ALA A 101 -14.29 -5.39 -9.16
CA ALA A 101 -15.14 -5.73 -7.99
C ALA A 101 -14.49 -5.29 -6.65
N LEU A 102 -13.17 -5.48 -6.49
CA LEU A 102 -12.46 -5.02 -5.29
C LEU A 102 -12.41 -3.49 -5.25
N ALA A 103 -12.14 -2.83 -6.38
CA ALA A 103 -12.07 -1.38 -6.46
C ALA A 103 -13.40 -0.72 -6.06
N GLU A 104 -14.52 -1.23 -6.58
CA GLU A 104 -15.86 -0.73 -6.28
C GLU A 104 -16.24 -0.94 -4.80
N GLN A 105 -15.98 -2.13 -4.25
CA GLN A 105 -16.21 -2.43 -2.84
C GLN A 105 -15.37 -1.54 -1.91
N ALA A 106 -14.08 -1.39 -2.22
CA ALA A 106 -13.18 -0.55 -1.44
C ALA A 106 -13.60 0.93 -1.51
N ALA A 107 -13.97 1.44 -2.70
CA ALA A 107 -14.43 2.81 -2.87
C ALA A 107 -15.70 3.09 -2.04
N ALA A 108 -16.70 2.20 -2.11
CA ALA A 108 -17.95 2.32 -1.35
C ALA A 108 -17.68 2.30 0.17
N LEU A 109 -16.81 1.38 0.63
CA LEU A 109 -16.45 1.29 2.06
C LEU A 109 -15.71 2.54 2.52
N LEU A 110 -14.71 2.99 1.78
CA LEU A 110 -13.95 4.21 2.12
C LEU A 110 -14.86 5.45 2.17
N GLN A 111 -15.78 5.57 1.23
CA GLN A 111 -16.78 6.64 1.23
C GLN A 111 -17.68 6.57 2.48
N SER A 112 -18.17 5.38 2.84
CA SER A 112 -19.03 5.17 4.03
C SER A 112 -18.29 5.49 5.34
N LEU A 113 -16.98 5.32 5.37
CA LEU A 113 -16.10 5.64 6.50
C LEU A 113 -15.62 7.12 6.49
N GLY A 114 -16.08 7.93 5.54
CA GLY A 114 -15.80 9.36 5.48
C GLY A 114 -14.41 9.74 4.92
N PHE A 115 -13.76 8.87 4.13
CA PHE A 115 -12.49 9.16 3.49
C PHE A 115 -12.66 9.97 2.20
N ALA A 116 -12.99 11.27 2.31
CA ALA A 116 -13.16 12.15 1.17
C ALA A 116 -11.85 12.44 0.39
N ASN A 117 -10.70 12.20 1.02
CA ASN A 117 -9.37 12.42 0.44
C ASN A 117 -8.77 11.18 -0.23
N VAL A 118 -9.51 10.07 -0.30
CA VAL A 118 -9.07 8.84 -0.97
C VAL A 118 -9.90 8.60 -2.23
N THR A 119 -9.25 8.46 -3.36
CA THR A 119 -9.89 8.17 -4.64
C THR A 119 -9.41 6.83 -5.18
N VAL A 120 -10.30 5.87 -5.34
CA VAL A 120 -9.99 4.57 -5.96
C VAL A 120 -10.16 4.67 -7.48
N ARG A 121 -9.23 4.07 -8.23
CA ARG A 121 -9.22 3.98 -9.68
C ARG A 121 -9.03 2.53 -10.13
N ILE A 122 -9.75 2.12 -11.16
CA ILE A 122 -9.58 0.82 -11.80
C ILE A 122 -8.52 0.95 -12.89
N GLY A 123 -7.49 0.07 -12.87
CA GLY A 123 -6.45 0.09 -13.89
C GLY A 123 -5.23 -0.77 -13.60
N ASP A 124 -4.29 -0.73 -14.55
CA ASP A 124 -2.98 -1.35 -14.40
C ASP A 124 -2.07 -0.46 -13.54
N GLY A 125 -1.94 -0.82 -12.27
CA GLY A 125 -1.14 -0.08 -11.29
C GLY A 125 0.35 0.00 -11.63
N THR A 126 0.87 -0.94 -12.45
CA THR A 126 2.29 -0.89 -12.87
C THR A 126 2.62 0.34 -13.73
N ARG A 127 1.62 0.97 -14.31
CA ARG A 127 1.75 2.23 -15.08
C ARG A 127 1.71 3.47 -14.19
N GLY A 128 1.31 3.32 -12.91
CA GLY A 128 0.99 4.44 -12.04
C GLY A 128 -0.25 5.21 -12.51
N TRP A 129 -0.29 6.50 -12.20
CA TRP A 129 -1.37 7.42 -12.62
C TRP A 129 -0.78 8.75 -13.08
N PRO A 130 -0.22 8.82 -14.31
CA PRO A 130 0.56 9.97 -14.79
C PRO A 130 -0.20 11.29 -14.80
N SER A 131 -1.53 11.26 -15.03
CA SER A 131 -2.35 12.48 -15.10
C SER A 131 -2.43 13.28 -13.79
N ALA A 132 -2.04 12.65 -12.68
CA ALA A 132 -2.00 13.30 -11.37
C ALA A 132 -0.58 13.33 -10.76
N ALA A 133 0.45 12.92 -11.50
CA ALA A 133 1.85 13.05 -11.08
C ALA A 133 2.28 14.54 -11.03
N PRO A 134 3.36 14.89 -10.27
CA PRO A 134 4.18 13.98 -9.46
C PRO A 134 3.59 13.66 -8.09
N TYR A 135 4.11 12.58 -7.45
CA TYR A 135 3.71 12.13 -6.12
C TYR A 135 4.85 12.29 -5.10
N ASP A 136 4.51 12.72 -3.89
CA ASP A 136 5.45 12.79 -2.77
C ASP A 136 5.77 11.41 -2.22
N ALA A 137 4.82 10.48 -2.33
CA ALA A 137 5.01 9.11 -1.93
C ALA A 137 4.21 8.15 -2.84
N ILE A 138 4.82 6.98 -3.10
CA ILE A 138 4.18 5.87 -3.81
C ILE A 138 4.35 4.61 -2.96
N VAL A 139 3.29 3.83 -2.77
CA VAL A 139 3.37 2.54 -2.12
C VAL A 139 2.79 1.46 -3.03
N VAL A 140 3.48 0.33 -3.11
CA VAL A 140 3.04 -0.84 -3.88
C VAL A 140 2.82 -2.00 -2.93
N THR A 141 1.58 -2.47 -2.83
CA THR A 141 1.16 -3.55 -1.93
C THR A 141 1.18 -4.92 -2.61
N ALA A 142 1.96 -5.04 -3.67
CA ALA A 142 2.17 -6.27 -4.45
C ALA A 142 3.64 -6.41 -4.84
N GLY A 143 4.14 -7.65 -4.97
CA GLY A 143 5.54 -7.94 -5.24
C GLY A 143 5.88 -7.82 -6.73
N ALA A 144 6.86 -7.01 -7.07
CA ALA A 144 7.34 -6.80 -8.44
C ALA A 144 8.63 -7.59 -8.74
N PRO A 145 8.86 -8.02 -9.99
CA PRO A 145 10.14 -8.63 -10.39
C PRO A 145 11.30 -7.64 -10.37
N ALA A 146 11.00 -6.37 -10.60
CA ALA A 146 11.93 -5.23 -10.56
C ALA A 146 11.15 -3.95 -10.26
N VAL A 147 11.84 -2.89 -9.86
CA VAL A 147 11.21 -1.58 -9.64
C VAL A 147 10.75 -1.00 -10.98
N PRO A 148 9.43 -0.78 -11.19
CA PRO A 148 8.94 -0.21 -12.43
C PRO A 148 9.43 1.23 -12.64
N ALA A 149 10.07 1.50 -13.78
CA ALA A 149 10.53 2.85 -14.13
C ALA A 149 9.37 3.85 -14.27
N SER A 150 8.19 3.36 -14.68
CA SER A 150 6.94 4.13 -14.74
C SER A 150 6.54 4.72 -13.39
N LEU A 151 6.83 4.04 -12.27
CA LEU A 151 6.52 4.53 -10.93
C LEU A 151 7.58 5.50 -10.43
N THR A 152 8.86 5.17 -10.60
CA THR A 152 9.94 6.09 -10.18
C THR A 152 9.94 7.40 -10.95
N GLY A 153 9.52 7.38 -12.23
CA GLY A 153 9.37 8.58 -13.05
C GLY A 153 8.22 9.49 -12.62
N GLN A 154 7.32 9.01 -11.76
CA GLN A 154 6.21 9.80 -11.20
C GLN A 154 6.50 10.34 -9.79
N LEU A 155 7.70 10.11 -9.24
CA LEU A 155 8.09 10.66 -7.93
C LEU A 155 8.50 12.13 -8.05
N ALA A 156 7.97 12.94 -7.17
CA ALA A 156 8.46 14.32 -6.95
C ALA A 156 9.93 14.31 -6.48
N PRO A 157 10.67 15.42 -6.62
CA PRO A 157 11.94 15.59 -5.93
C PRO A 157 11.77 15.38 -4.42
N GLY A 158 12.60 14.54 -3.81
CA GLY A 158 12.45 14.11 -2.41
C GLY A 158 11.37 13.04 -2.18
N GLY A 159 10.61 12.66 -3.21
CA GLY A 159 9.56 11.64 -3.13
C GLY A 159 10.11 10.24 -2.86
N ARG A 160 9.27 9.37 -2.27
CA ARG A 160 9.64 8.01 -1.84
C ARG A 160 8.70 6.98 -2.44
N LEU A 161 9.26 5.89 -2.95
CA LEU A 161 8.54 4.69 -3.36
C LEU A 161 8.87 3.55 -2.39
N VAL A 162 7.86 2.91 -1.82
CA VAL A 162 8.00 1.69 -1.01
C VAL A 162 7.37 0.53 -1.77
N ILE A 163 8.15 -0.51 -2.04
CA ILE A 163 7.75 -1.61 -2.93
C ILE A 163 8.46 -2.92 -2.57
N PRO A 164 7.75 -4.08 -2.53
CA PRO A 164 8.36 -5.40 -2.48
C PRO A 164 8.96 -5.76 -3.85
N VAL A 165 10.23 -6.15 -3.89
CA VAL A 165 10.94 -6.53 -5.13
C VAL A 165 11.63 -7.87 -4.96
N GLY A 166 11.46 -8.77 -5.93
CA GLY A 166 12.09 -10.08 -5.93
C GLY A 166 11.29 -11.13 -6.69
N VAL A 167 11.61 -12.40 -6.46
CA VAL A 167 10.88 -13.53 -7.05
C VAL A 167 9.59 -13.84 -6.27
N ALA A 168 8.70 -14.64 -6.85
CA ALA A 168 7.32 -14.83 -6.36
C ALA A 168 7.17 -15.18 -4.86
N LYS A 169 8.13 -15.90 -4.27
CA LYS A 169 8.08 -16.31 -2.85
C LYS A 169 9.20 -15.73 -1.99
N GLN A 170 9.99 -14.82 -2.55
CA GLN A 170 11.12 -14.21 -1.85
C GLN A 170 11.33 -12.78 -2.38
N GLN A 171 10.87 -11.82 -1.61
CA GLN A 171 10.96 -10.41 -1.96
C GLN A 171 11.67 -9.65 -0.83
N MET A 172 12.28 -8.54 -1.19
CA MET A 172 12.81 -7.54 -0.27
C MET A 172 11.92 -6.31 -0.33
N LEU A 173 11.39 -5.86 0.78
CA LEU A 173 10.75 -4.55 0.87
C LEU A 173 11.82 -3.48 0.72
N MET A 174 11.65 -2.63 -0.28
CA MET A 174 12.61 -1.58 -0.61
C MET A 174 11.99 -0.20 -0.46
N ARG A 175 12.79 0.79 -0.05
CA ARG A 175 12.48 2.20 -0.21
C ARG A 175 13.39 2.80 -1.27
N ILE A 176 12.81 3.47 -2.25
CA ILE A 176 13.51 4.23 -3.28
C ILE A 176 13.19 5.70 -3.06
N THR A 177 14.22 6.55 -2.91
CA THR A 177 14.06 7.99 -2.74
C THR A 177 14.60 8.73 -3.96
N ASN A 178 13.80 9.62 -4.53
CA ASN A 178 14.22 10.50 -5.62
C ASN A 178 14.99 11.72 -5.07
N GLN A 179 16.30 11.64 -5.05
CA GLN A 179 17.16 12.78 -4.68
C GLN A 179 17.54 13.60 -5.92
N ASN A 180 16.67 14.53 -6.32
CA ASN A 180 16.89 15.42 -7.46
C ASN A 180 17.26 14.66 -8.75
N GLY A 181 16.54 13.59 -9.06
CA GLY A 181 16.75 12.75 -10.24
C GLY A 181 17.66 11.54 -10.00
N ARG A 182 18.41 11.48 -8.90
CA ARG A 182 19.15 10.29 -8.48
C ARG A 182 18.28 9.41 -7.59
N LEU A 183 18.13 8.14 -7.92
CA LEU A 183 17.36 7.18 -7.15
C LEU A 183 18.26 6.47 -6.13
N LEU A 184 18.08 6.76 -4.85
CA LEU A 184 18.68 6.00 -3.76
C LEU A 184 17.79 4.81 -3.41
N ARG A 185 18.41 3.65 -3.15
CA ARG A 185 17.74 2.40 -2.79
C ARG A 185 18.18 1.95 -1.41
N GLU A 186 17.20 1.58 -0.58
CA GLU A 186 17.40 1.02 0.76
C GLU A 186 16.58 -0.25 0.90
N GLU A 187 17.20 -1.30 1.39
CA GLU A 187 16.52 -2.54 1.75
C GLU A 187 16.00 -2.42 3.19
N ILE A 188 14.75 -2.81 3.42
CA ILE A 188 14.09 -2.68 4.72
C ILE A 188 13.97 -4.06 5.40
N THR A 189 13.27 -5.01 4.78
CA THR A 189 13.03 -6.34 5.35
C THR A 189 12.63 -7.34 4.28
N PRO A 190 12.96 -8.62 4.43
CA PRO A 190 12.37 -9.69 3.62
C PRO A 190 10.85 -9.76 3.81
N CYS A 191 10.12 -10.05 2.72
CA CYS A 191 8.66 -10.14 2.74
C CYS A 191 8.13 -11.05 1.62
N VAL A 192 6.83 -11.34 1.68
CA VAL A 192 6.12 -12.07 0.62
C VAL A 192 4.77 -11.39 0.38
N PHE A 193 4.57 -10.92 -0.83
CA PHE A 193 3.33 -10.32 -1.31
C PHE A 193 2.79 -11.07 -2.53
N VAL A 194 1.49 -10.90 -2.80
CA VAL A 194 0.86 -11.30 -4.06
C VAL A 194 1.58 -10.63 -5.23
N PRO A 195 1.62 -11.24 -6.43
CA PRO A 195 2.36 -10.67 -7.55
C PRO A 195 1.74 -9.37 -8.06
N LEU A 196 2.58 -8.38 -8.36
CA LEU A 196 2.20 -7.18 -9.10
C LEU A 196 2.04 -7.53 -10.57
N ILE A 197 0.80 -7.70 -11.01
CA ILE A 197 0.47 -8.07 -12.39
C ILE A 197 0.19 -6.82 -13.22
N GLY A 198 0.81 -6.73 -14.41
CA GLY A 198 0.58 -5.64 -15.36
C GLY A 198 1.72 -5.46 -16.35
N ALA A 199 1.66 -4.41 -17.16
CA ALA A 199 2.59 -4.15 -18.26
C ALA A 199 4.08 -4.06 -17.81
N HIS A 200 4.32 -3.59 -16.58
CA HIS A 200 5.65 -3.43 -16.01
C HIS A 200 5.86 -4.29 -14.74
N GLY A 201 5.06 -5.32 -14.55
CA GLY A 201 5.12 -6.29 -13.48
C GLY A 201 5.27 -7.72 -13.99
N TRP A 202 4.67 -8.67 -13.27
CA TRP A 202 4.55 -10.04 -13.73
C TRP A 202 3.49 -10.15 -14.83
N ARG A 203 3.69 -11.06 -15.79
CA ARG A 203 2.65 -11.45 -16.73
C ARG A 203 1.63 -12.32 -16.01
N THR A 204 0.37 -12.23 -16.41
CA THR A 204 -0.65 -13.20 -15.96
C THR A 204 -0.22 -14.59 -16.42
N PRO A 205 -0.21 -15.61 -15.55
CA PRO A 205 -0.08 -17.00 -16.03
C PRO A 205 -1.21 -17.28 -17.01
N GLU A 206 -0.87 -17.89 -18.15
CA GLU A 206 -1.84 -18.40 -19.11
C GLU A 206 -2.67 -19.55 -18.54
#